data_a15e74a51e71ab014b0e135596a6e545
#
_entry.id   a15e74a51e71ab014b0e135596a6e545
#
_cell.length_a   1.000
_cell.length_b   1.000
_cell.length_c   1.000
_cell.angle_alpha   90.00
_cell.angle_beta   90.00
_cell.angle_gamma   90.00
#
_symmetry.space_group_name_H-M   'P 1'
#
loop_
_entity.id
_entity.type
_entity.pdbx_description
1 polymer ?
#
loop_
_entity_poly.entity_id
_entity_poly.type
_entity_poly.pdbx_seq_one_letter_code
_entity_poly.pdbx_strand_id
1 'polypeptide(L)'
;MSSPSSPIPHPHQNEPIWSRSEKAIARAAFDAALGQELHEVIQEAKRMANEIQKSSDLWDLERHLTQRRKEIDRKYDFRGSRLTEVLGRLLYENRLGEEDLRGLREEKMKSIRSFAQFLRDSAA
;
A
#
# COMPACT_ATOMS: atom_id res chain seq x y z
N MET A 1 40.63 3.51 15.70
CA MET A 1 40.15 3.36 15.53
C MET A 1 39.15 3.51 15.46
N SER A 2 38.70 3.82 15.24
CA SER A 2 37.94 4.01 15.21
C SER A 2 36.98 3.47 15.19
N SER A 3 36.42 3.38 15.57
CA SER A 3 35.55 2.82 15.63
C SER A 3 34.63 3.06 14.96
N PRO A 4 34.46 2.68 14.34
CA PRO A 4 33.62 2.83 13.54
C PRO A 4 32.38 2.48 13.87
N SER A 5 32.18 1.74 14.33
CA SER A 5 30.99 1.44 14.62
C SER A 5 30.35 2.49 15.22
N SER A 6 29.78 3.32 14.59
CA SER A 6 29.02 4.30 15.16
C SER A 6 27.97 3.72 16.01
N PRO A 7 27.86 4.13 17.20
CA PRO A 7 26.80 3.69 18.05
C PRO A 7 25.46 4.31 17.68
N ILE A 8 25.48 5.29 16.81
CA ILE A 8 24.22 5.91 16.41
C ILE A 8 23.60 5.06 15.33
N PRO A 9 22.41 4.49 15.56
CA PRO A 9 21.79 3.67 14.52
C PRO A 9 21.35 4.55 13.37
N HIS A 10 21.64 4.09 12.18
CA HIS A 10 21.08 4.70 11.00
C HIS A 10 19.59 4.41 10.95
N PRO A 11 18.80 5.27 10.34
CA PRO A 11 17.40 4.96 10.15
C PRO A 11 17.19 3.63 9.45
N HIS A 12 18.11 3.25 8.56
CA HIS A 12 17.99 2.00 7.80
C HIS A 12 18.32 0.77 8.61
N GLN A 13 18.98 0.91 9.74
CA GLN A 13 19.36 -0.25 10.54
C GLN A 13 18.17 -0.93 11.18
N ASN A 14 17.08 -0.22 11.36
CA ASN A 14 15.87 -0.77 11.95
C ASN A 14 14.86 -1.22 10.92
N GLU A 15 15.18 -1.08 9.64
CA GLU A 15 14.28 -1.49 8.59
C GLU A 15 14.35 -2.99 8.38
N PRO A 16 13.22 -3.65 8.10
CA PRO A 16 13.25 -5.07 7.78
C PRO A 16 14.09 -5.32 6.53
N ILE A 17 14.85 -6.40 6.55
CA ILE A 17 15.62 -6.81 5.40
C ILE A 17 14.72 -7.70 4.54
N TRP A 18 14.54 -7.32 3.28
CA TRP A 18 13.73 -8.06 2.32
C TRP A 18 14.65 -8.84 1.39
N SER A 19 14.52 -10.15 1.39
CA SER A 19 15.28 -10.97 0.46
C SER A 19 14.72 -10.77 -0.95
N ARG A 20 15.47 -11.25 -1.95
CA ARG A 20 15.02 -11.14 -3.34
C ARG A 20 13.69 -11.88 -3.53
N SER A 21 13.57 -13.08 -2.96
CA SER A 21 12.33 -13.84 -3.09
C SER A 21 11.18 -13.16 -2.36
N GLU A 22 11.45 -12.56 -1.21
CA GLU A 22 10.42 -11.82 -0.48
C GLU A 22 9.96 -10.60 -1.25
N LYS A 23 10.91 -9.89 -1.89
CA LYS A 23 10.56 -8.72 -2.71
C LYS A 23 9.69 -9.13 -3.89
N ALA A 24 9.96 -10.29 -4.49
CA ALA A 24 9.17 -10.77 -5.62
C ALA A 24 7.73 -11.09 -5.18
N ILE A 25 7.58 -11.72 -4.03
CA ILE A 25 6.27 -12.03 -3.47
C ILE A 25 5.51 -10.74 -3.17
N ALA A 26 6.17 -9.82 -2.49
CA ALA A 26 5.57 -8.54 -2.14
C ALA A 26 5.18 -7.75 -3.38
N ARG A 27 6.04 -7.77 -4.41
CA ARG A 27 5.76 -7.05 -5.65
C ARG A 27 4.54 -7.60 -6.36
N ALA A 28 4.42 -8.92 -6.44
CA ALA A 28 3.27 -9.53 -7.10
C ALA A 28 1.97 -9.15 -6.37
N ALA A 29 1.97 -9.22 -5.04
CA ALA A 29 0.80 -8.87 -4.25
C ALA A 29 0.46 -7.38 -4.37
N PHE A 30 1.49 -6.54 -4.30
CA PHE A 30 1.36 -5.09 -4.44
C PHE A 30 0.76 -4.71 -5.79
N ASP A 31 1.31 -5.28 -6.88
CA ASP A 31 0.86 -4.95 -8.22
C ASP A 31 -0.58 -5.44 -8.47
N ALA A 32 -0.92 -6.60 -7.95
CA ALA A 32 -2.28 -7.12 -8.10
C ALA A 32 -3.29 -6.24 -7.37
N ALA A 33 -2.95 -5.80 -6.15
CA ALA A 33 -3.82 -4.91 -5.38
C ALA A 33 -3.97 -3.56 -6.07
N LEU A 34 -2.86 -3.01 -6.59
CA LEU A 34 -2.91 -1.74 -7.30
C LEU A 34 -3.79 -1.84 -8.54
N GLY A 35 -3.63 -2.92 -9.31
CA GLY A 35 -4.47 -3.14 -10.49
C GLY A 35 -5.95 -3.21 -10.16
N GLN A 36 -6.28 -3.88 -9.06
CA GLN A 36 -7.66 -3.98 -8.59
C GLN A 36 -8.21 -2.58 -8.23
N GLU A 37 -7.42 -1.80 -7.50
CA GLU A 37 -7.87 -0.48 -7.08
C GLU A 37 -8.00 0.47 -8.26
N LEU A 38 -7.07 0.41 -9.22
CA LEU A 38 -7.18 1.22 -10.43
C LEU A 38 -8.41 0.85 -11.25
N HIS A 39 -8.76 -0.44 -11.28
CA HIS A 39 -9.98 -0.87 -11.94
C HIS A 39 -11.21 -0.25 -11.28
N GLU A 40 -11.22 -0.17 -9.95
CA GLU A 40 -12.30 0.49 -9.21
C GLU A 40 -12.39 1.98 -9.58
N VAL A 41 -11.25 2.65 -9.69
CA VAL A 41 -11.23 4.07 -10.09
C VAL A 41 -11.80 4.24 -11.49
N ILE A 42 -11.45 3.33 -12.40
CA ILE A 42 -12.00 3.36 -13.77
C ILE A 42 -13.52 3.24 -13.75
N GLN A 43 -14.04 2.30 -12.94
CA GLN A 43 -15.49 2.13 -12.85
C GLN A 43 -16.18 3.34 -12.23
N GLU A 44 -15.57 3.95 -11.21
CA GLU A 44 -16.06 5.19 -10.62
C GLU A 44 -16.11 6.31 -11.66
N ALA A 45 -15.03 6.43 -12.43
CA ALA A 45 -14.94 7.48 -13.45
C ALA A 45 -16.00 7.32 -14.53
N LYS A 46 -16.21 6.08 -14.97
CA LYS A 46 -17.23 5.79 -15.99
C LYS A 46 -18.62 6.14 -15.48
N ARG A 47 -18.91 5.77 -14.24
CA ARG A 47 -20.21 6.06 -13.64
C ARG A 47 -20.43 7.56 -13.53
N MET A 48 -19.45 8.28 -12.99
CA MET A 48 -19.56 9.73 -12.83
C MET A 48 -19.66 10.43 -14.18
N ALA A 49 -18.87 9.98 -15.18
CA ALA A 49 -18.92 10.55 -16.51
C ALA A 49 -20.30 10.37 -17.13
N ASN A 50 -20.91 9.21 -16.91
CA ASN A 50 -22.23 8.93 -17.45
C ASN A 50 -23.33 9.78 -16.80
N GLU A 51 -23.06 10.32 -15.62
CA GLU A 51 -24.03 11.13 -14.88
C GLU A 51 -23.83 12.63 -15.10
N ILE A 52 -22.87 13.02 -15.93
CA ILE A 52 -22.62 14.43 -16.18
C ILE A 52 -23.80 15.06 -16.94
N GLN A 53 -24.36 16.14 -16.40
CA GLN A 53 -25.44 16.89 -17.01
C GLN A 53 -25.11 18.39 -17.14
N LYS A 54 -24.21 18.87 -16.29
CA LYS A 54 -23.85 20.29 -16.29
C LYS A 54 -22.35 20.43 -16.02
N SER A 55 -21.82 21.62 -16.27
CA SER A 55 -20.38 21.84 -16.16
C SER A 55 -19.83 21.56 -14.76
N SER A 56 -20.60 21.81 -13.70
CA SER A 56 -20.13 21.52 -12.35
C SER A 56 -19.90 20.02 -12.14
N ASP A 57 -20.69 19.18 -12.80
CA ASP A 57 -20.52 17.72 -12.72
C ASP A 57 -19.19 17.31 -13.36
N LEU A 58 -18.82 17.98 -14.45
CA LEU A 58 -17.56 17.73 -15.11
C LEU A 58 -16.38 18.02 -14.18
N TRP A 59 -16.43 19.13 -13.47
CA TRP A 59 -15.36 19.51 -12.56
C TRP A 59 -15.36 18.65 -11.31
N ASP A 60 -16.50 18.11 -10.90
CA ASP A 60 -16.58 17.13 -9.82
C ASP A 60 -15.81 15.86 -10.19
N LEU A 61 -15.94 15.42 -11.44
CA LEU A 61 -15.19 14.25 -11.91
C LEU A 61 -13.69 14.50 -11.89
N GLU A 62 -13.27 15.67 -12.36
CA GLU A 62 -11.84 16.03 -12.37
C GLU A 62 -11.29 16.05 -10.93
N ARG A 63 -12.05 16.63 -10.01
CA ARG A 63 -11.66 16.68 -8.60
C ARG A 63 -11.55 15.29 -7.99
N HIS A 64 -12.52 14.42 -8.29
CA HIS A 64 -12.52 13.05 -7.81
C HIS A 64 -11.30 12.29 -8.30
N LEU A 65 -10.98 12.41 -9.58
CA LEU A 65 -9.82 11.71 -10.15
C LEU A 65 -8.51 12.21 -9.54
N THR A 66 -8.40 13.52 -9.35
CA THR A 66 -7.22 14.10 -8.72
C THR A 66 -7.06 13.58 -7.29
N GLN A 67 -8.13 13.52 -6.55
CA GLN A 67 -8.10 13.03 -5.17
C GLN A 67 -7.74 11.54 -5.11
N ARG A 68 -8.34 10.72 -5.99
CA ARG A 68 -8.03 9.30 -6.04
C ARG A 68 -6.57 9.06 -6.39
N ARG A 69 -6.04 9.83 -7.32
CA ARG A 69 -4.64 9.71 -7.71
C ARG A 69 -3.71 10.00 -6.53
N LYS A 70 -4.00 11.05 -5.78
CA LYS A 70 -3.19 11.39 -4.61
C LYS A 70 -3.24 10.30 -3.55
N GLU A 71 -4.40 9.71 -3.33
CA GLU A 71 -4.56 8.62 -2.37
C GLU A 71 -3.76 7.40 -2.79
N ILE A 72 -3.83 7.04 -4.06
CA ILE A 72 -3.12 5.89 -4.60
C ILE A 72 -1.61 6.11 -4.53
N ASP A 73 -1.14 7.29 -4.96
CA ASP A 73 0.29 7.59 -4.95
C ASP A 73 0.84 7.55 -3.52
N ARG A 74 0.08 7.99 -2.55
CA ARG A 74 0.50 7.97 -1.15
C ARG A 74 0.50 6.56 -0.57
N LYS A 75 -0.48 5.75 -0.94
CA LYS A 75 -0.67 4.42 -0.39
C LYS A 75 0.30 3.40 -0.97
N TYR A 76 0.53 3.45 -2.27
CA TYR A 76 1.32 2.43 -2.97
C TYR A 76 2.78 2.85 -3.08
N ASP A 77 3.51 2.68 -1.98
CA ASP A 77 4.91 3.06 -1.86
C ASP A 77 5.74 1.79 -1.66
N PHE A 78 6.48 1.39 -2.68
CA PHE A 78 7.22 0.12 -2.66
C PHE A 78 8.60 0.21 -2.01
N ARG A 79 8.89 1.24 -1.25
CA ARG A 79 10.16 1.31 -0.52
C ARG A 79 10.19 0.28 0.60
N GLY A 80 11.35 -0.34 0.82
CA GLY A 80 11.48 -1.37 1.84
C GLY A 80 11.06 -0.92 3.23
N SER A 81 11.35 0.34 3.56
CA SER A 81 11.01 0.90 4.87
C SER A 81 9.49 1.09 5.06
N ARG A 82 8.72 1.06 3.97
CA ARG A 82 7.28 1.28 4.04
C ARG A 82 6.47 0.02 3.74
N LEU A 83 7.14 -1.02 3.27
CA LEU A 83 6.45 -2.14 2.63
C LEU A 83 5.57 -2.94 3.58
N THR A 84 5.99 -3.14 4.84
CA THR A 84 5.15 -3.85 5.80
C THR A 84 3.88 -3.08 6.11
N GLU A 85 3.97 -1.76 6.17
CA GLU A 85 2.79 -0.92 6.40
C GLU A 85 1.86 -0.92 5.18
N VAL A 86 2.46 -0.84 3.99
CA VAL A 86 1.66 -0.87 2.75
C VAL A 86 0.91 -2.19 2.64
N LEU A 87 1.61 -3.32 2.81
CA LEU A 87 0.98 -4.63 2.73
C LEU A 87 -0.04 -4.84 3.85
N GLY A 88 0.25 -4.31 5.04
CA GLY A 88 -0.70 -4.37 6.15
C GLY A 88 -1.98 -3.61 5.86
N ARG A 89 -1.86 -2.43 5.24
CA ARG A 89 -3.04 -1.66 4.83
C ARG A 89 -3.85 -2.41 3.77
N LEU A 90 -3.17 -2.99 2.79
CA LEU A 90 -3.85 -3.73 1.73
C LEU A 90 -4.55 -4.98 2.28
N LEU A 91 -3.94 -5.61 3.28
CA LEU A 91 -4.57 -6.73 3.97
C LEU A 91 -5.82 -6.25 4.73
N TYR A 92 -5.71 -5.14 5.44
CA TYR A 92 -6.84 -4.54 6.15
C TYR A 92 -7.98 -4.19 5.19
N GLU A 93 -7.65 -3.69 3.99
CA GLU A 93 -8.66 -3.30 3.00
C GLU A 93 -9.20 -4.49 2.19
N ASN A 94 -8.71 -5.68 2.47
CA ASN A 94 -9.08 -6.90 1.75
C ASN A 94 -8.71 -6.85 0.27
N ARG A 95 -7.65 -6.11 -0.07
CA ARG A 95 -7.14 -6.06 -1.44
C ARG A 95 -6.13 -7.14 -1.71
N LEU A 96 -5.64 -7.79 -0.66
CA LEU A 96 -4.85 -9.00 -0.75
C LEU A 96 -5.19 -9.86 0.45
N GLY A 97 -4.91 -11.16 0.35
CA GLY A 97 -5.07 -12.10 1.44
C GLY A 97 -3.72 -12.62 1.90
N GLU A 98 -3.69 -13.31 3.04
CA GLU A 98 -2.44 -13.86 3.54
C GLU A 98 -1.84 -14.89 2.59
N GLU A 99 -2.68 -15.56 1.82
CA GLU A 99 -2.20 -16.54 0.84
C GLU A 99 -1.35 -15.86 -0.25
N ASP A 100 -1.61 -14.59 -0.54
CA ASP A 100 -0.82 -13.84 -1.53
C ASP A 100 0.57 -13.52 -1.02
N LEU A 101 0.78 -13.66 0.28
CA LEU A 101 2.05 -13.35 0.94
C LEU A 101 2.78 -14.62 1.36
N ARG A 102 2.33 -15.78 0.89
CA ARG A 102 2.96 -17.05 1.23
C ARG A 102 4.42 -17.04 0.79
N GLY A 103 5.30 -17.42 1.69
CA GLY A 103 6.74 -17.40 1.44
C GLY A 103 7.48 -16.26 2.13
N LEU A 104 6.77 -15.29 2.66
CA LEU A 104 7.40 -14.27 3.50
C LEU A 104 7.76 -14.89 4.85
N ARG A 105 8.88 -14.45 5.42
CA ARG A 105 9.28 -14.91 6.76
C ARG A 105 8.24 -14.48 7.78
N GLU A 106 8.17 -15.25 8.85
CA GLU A 106 7.18 -15.00 9.89
C GLU A 106 7.32 -13.61 10.51
N GLU A 107 8.53 -13.10 10.64
CA GLU A 107 8.72 -11.74 11.18
C GLU A 107 8.04 -10.68 10.33
N LYS A 108 8.07 -10.86 9.00
CA LYS A 108 7.38 -9.95 8.08
C LYS A 108 5.87 -10.09 8.22
N MET A 109 5.39 -11.32 8.24
CA MET A 109 3.97 -11.58 8.39
C MET A 109 3.44 -11.02 9.70
N LYS A 110 4.20 -11.15 10.77
CA LYS A 110 3.81 -10.63 12.08
C LYS A 110 3.65 -9.11 12.03
N SER A 111 4.60 -8.42 11.40
CA SER A 111 4.53 -6.96 11.27
C SER A 111 3.37 -6.53 10.40
N ILE A 112 3.14 -7.24 9.31
CA ILE A 112 2.03 -6.94 8.39
C ILE A 112 0.69 -7.11 9.11
N ARG A 113 0.51 -8.23 9.82
CA ARG A 113 -0.72 -8.49 10.58
C ARG A 113 -0.93 -7.46 11.69
N SER A 114 0.16 -7.08 12.36
CA SER A 114 0.08 -6.09 13.43
C SER A 114 -0.39 -4.75 12.91
N PHE A 115 0.10 -4.33 11.74
CA PHE A 115 -0.33 -3.06 11.17
C PHE A 115 -1.79 -3.13 10.72
N ALA A 116 -2.20 -4.24 10.13
CA ALA A 116 -3.60 -4.44 9.75
C ALA A 116 -4.51 -4.37 10.99
N GLN A 117 -4.09 -4.99 12.08
CA GLN A 117 -4.86 -4.96 13.33
C GLN A 117 -4.93 -3.54 13.90
N PHE A 118 -3.81 -2.81 13.84
CA PHE A 118 -3.78 -1.42 14.27
C PHE A 118 -4.80 -0.59 13.51
N LEU A 119 -4.92 -0.80 12.20
CA LEU A 119 -5.90 -0.07 11.39
C LEU A 119 -7.33 -0.46 11.76
N ARG A 120 -7.59 -1.74 12.03
CA ARG A 120 -8.91 -2.18 12.46
C ARG A 120 -9.30 -1.52 13.78
N ASP A 121 -8.37 -1.49 14.71
CA ASP A 121 -8.62 -0.91 16.02
C ASP A 121 -8.86 0.60 15.92
N SER A 122 -8.15 1.27 15.02
CA SER A 122 -8.30 2.71 14.83
C SER A 122 -9.61 3.07 14.14
N ALA A 123 -10.16 2.14 13.35
CA ALA A 123 -11.41 2.36 12.63
C ALA A 123 -12.64 2.10 13.49
N ALA A 124 -12.47 1.40 14.59
CA ALA A 124 -13.58 1.01 15.46
C ALA A 124 -14.15 2.18 16.28
#